data_250d365534109189e84e068e2729c62d
#
_entry.id   250d365534109189e84e068e2729c62d
#
_cell.length_a   1.000
_cell.length_b   1.000
_cell.length_c   1.000
_cell.angle_alpha   90.00
_cell.angle_beta   90.00
_cell.angle_gamma   90.00
#
_symmetry.space_group_name_H-M   'P 1'
#
loop_
_entity.id
_entity.type
_entity.pdbx_description
1 polymer ?
#
loop_
_entity_poly.entity_id
_entity_poly.type
_entity_poly.pdbx_seq_one_letter_code
_entity_poly.pdbx_strand_id
1 'polypeptide(L)'
;MNNENDKKQIKSFTLKIVLIILLNIIFILLLLIGKKNLSKPKKIGVIGVRHEVNIGTNLLKYAISIKLKELGYIPYMIGTHWNNYNITFINQTTNLVIIHNNFSEIKKDDYNVLMVSSDQTWRKFDKHFYDYAFLKFAQNWNIKKFVYGASLGFDDWKLSYEDDQTAKKLLKNFTGISIREEGSKKLVEKHFGIQPIIVLDPTLLIDKKYYLDIIKDYHGQVAMNKKYIFIYTLFNSKFLIKTVRTACKIFNFEYYYFRLNNSSSIQNFLYYLVNSNAVITDSYHGTVFSIIFNKPFITIYHKFNAKERFNSIGKLFNLKERFIENNKKIDYEQLIKPLNINIKLLNELKLMSINFIKRNLEL
;
A
#
# COMPACT_ATOMS: atom_id res chain seq x y z
N MET A 1 18.15 69.72 36.28
CA MET A 1 17.46 69.10 35.15
C MET A 1 17.97 67.68 34.78
N ASN A 2 19.02 67.09 35.36
CA ASN A 2 19.55 65.79 34.99
C ASN A 2 18.90 64.57 35.70
N ASN A 3 18.14 64.79 36.77
CA ASN A 3 17.66 63.69 37.63
C ASN A 3 16.32 62.99 37.15
N GLU A 4 15.56 63.69 36.31
CA GLU A 4 14.27 63.12 35.78
C GLU A 4 14.44 62.27 34.52
N ASN A 5 15.42 62.62 33.68
CA ASN A 5 15.71 61.86 32.47
C ASN A 5 16.36 60.48 32.80
N ASP A 6 17.25 60.45 33.80
CA ASP A 6 17.88 59.23 34.27
C ASP A 6 16.84 58.23 34.89
N LYS A 7 15.89 58.75 35.66
CA LYS A 7 14.79 57.98 36.25
C LYS A 7 13.85 57.39 35.15
N LYS A 8 13.59 58.13 34.06
CA LYS A 8 12.80 57.67 32.93
C LYS A 8 13.54 56.58 32.15
N GLN A 9 14.85 56.70 31.92
CA GLN A 9 15.66 55.68 31.25
C GLN A 9 15.76 54.41 32.06
N ILE A 10 15.99 54.49 33.38
CA ILE A 10 16.03 53.34 34.28
C ILE A 10 14.66 52.61 34.29
N LYS A 11 13.55 53.35 34.36
CA LYS A 11 12.21 52.74 34.28
C LYS A 11 11.96 52.04 32.97
N SER A 12 12.38 52.62 31.83
CA SER A 12 12.25 52.03 30.50
C SER A 12 13.09 50.75 30.36
N PHE A 13 14.33 50.76 30.89
CA PHE A 13 15.23 49.60 30.89
C PHE A 13 14.68 48.46 31.74
N THR A 14 14.21 48.75 32.96
CA THR A 14 13.58 47.74 33.85
C THR A 14 12.34 47.10 33.20
N LEU A 15 11.50 47.92 32.53
CA LEU A 15 10.31 47.43 31.84
C LEU A 15 10.66 46.48 30.69
N LYS A 16 11.73 46.76 29.92
CA LYS A 16 12.24 45.89 28.86
C LYS A 16 12.74 44.54 29.42
N ILE A 17 13.47 44.56 30.54
CA ILE A 17 13.96 43.35 31.19
C ILE A 17 12.78 42.47 31.67
N VAL A 18 11.78 43.08 32.33
CA VAL A 18 10.59 42.38 32.80
C VAL A 18 9.82 41.75 31.62
N LEU A 19 9.70 42.48 30.49
CA LEU A 19 9.04 41.95 29.29
C LEU A 19 9.77 40.75 28.69
N ILE A 20 11.12 40.81 28.64
CA ILE A 20 11.93 39.67 28.13
C ILE A 20 11.79 38.45 29.04
N ILE A 21 11.79 38.64 30.34
CA ILE A 21 11.59 37.54 31.31
C ILE A 21 10.20 36.93 31.14
N LEU A 22 9.14 37.72 31.00
CA LEU A 22 7.78 37.25 30.76
C LEU A 22 7.65 36.47 29.45
N LEU A 23 8.25 36.94 28.36
CA LEU A 23 8.26 36.26 27.07
C LEU A 23 8.97 34.90 27.16
N ASN A 24 10.09 34.82 27.87
CA ASN A 24 10.79 33.55 28.10
C ASN A 24 9.98 32.58 28.96
N ILE A 25 9.29 33.07 29.98
CA ILE A 25 8.39 32.25 30.82
C ILE A 25 7.22 31.69 29.97
N ILE A 26 6.59 32.55 29.14
CA ILE A 26 5.52 32.13 28.21
C ILE A 26 6.05 31.11 27.23
N PHE A 27 7.23 31.31 26.65
CA PHE A 27 7.85 30.36 25.72
C PHE A 27 8.14 29.01 26.40
N ILE A 28 8.67 29.00 27.62
CA ILE A 28 8.90 27.79 28.42
C ILE A 28 7.58 27.12 28.75
N LEU A 29 6.53 27.86 29.13
CA LEU A 29 5.20 27.32 29.39
C LEU A 29 4.59 26.69 28.11
N LEU A 30 4.72 27.35 26.97
CA LEU A 30 4.28 26.80 25.68
C LEU A 30 5.05 25.51 25.29
N LEU A 31 6.37 25.45 25.56
CA LEU A 31 7.16 24.23 25.37
C LEU A 31 6.75 23.10 26.32
N LEU A 32 6.41 23.43 27.58
CA LEU A 32 5.94 22.46 28.59
C LEU A 32 4.53 21.96 28.26
N ILE A 33 3.63 22.82 27.81
CA ILE A 33 2.28 22.47 27.33
C ILE A 33 2.38 21.61 26.08
N GLY A 34 3.25 21.97 25.12
CA GLY A 34 3.53 21.18 23.92
C GLY A 34 4.08 19.78 24.25
N LYS A 35 4.97 19.65 25.25
CA LYS A 35 5.47 18.35 25.72
C LYS A 35 4.42 17.52 26.47
N LYS A 36 3.48 18.14 27.19
CA LYS A 36 2.43 17.43 27.93
C LYS A 36 1.36 16.81 27.04
N ASN A 37 1.20 17.30 25.80
CA ASN A 37 0.23 16.79 24.82
C ASN A 37 0.81 15.82 23.78
N LEU A 38 2.09 15.48 23.85
CA LEU A 38 2.66 14.40 23.04
C LEU A 38 2.27 13.05 23.67
N SER A 39 1.04 12.62 23.41
CA SER A 39 0.66 11.23 23.66
C SER A 39 1.68 10.32 22.97
N LYS A 40 2.13 9.26 23.66
CA LYS A 40 3.03 8.25 23.07
C LYS A 40 2.45 7.83 21.72
N PRO A 41 3.27 7.79 20.65
CA PRO A 41 2.77 7.42 19.34
C PRO A 41 2.14 6.03 19.41
N LYS A 42 0.92 5.92 18.88
CA LYS A 42 0.12 4.69 18.96
C LYS A 42 0.69 3.64 18.02
N LYS A 43 0.82 2.41 18.52
CA LYS A 43 1.33 1.26 17.77
C LYS A 43 0.19 0.57 17.01
N ILE A 44 0.40 0.26 15.75
CA ILE A 44 -0.53 -0.52 14.93
C ILE A 44 0.12 -1.82 14.51
N GLY A 45 -0.51 -2.94 14.84
CA GLY A 45 -0.14 -4.24 14.29
C GLY A 45 -0.79 -4.42 12.92
N VAL A 46 0.01 -4.54 11.87
CA VAL A 46 -0.45 -4.70 10.47
C VAL A 46 -0.19 -6.11 10.02
N ILE A 47 -1.25 -6.87 9.78
CA ILE A 47 -1.21 -8.25 9.31
C ILE A 47 -1.53 -8.28 7.81
N GLY A 48 -0.70 -8.93 7.03
CA GLY A 48 -0.87 -9.05 5.58
C GLY A 48 -0.66 -10.46 5.06
N VAL A 49 -0.83 -10.63 3.75
CA VAL A 49 -0.61 -11.91 3.08
C VAL A 49 0.85 -12.36 3.18
N ARG A 50 1.04 -13.66 3.34
CA ARG A 50 2.35 -14.36 3.47
C ARG A 50 3.04 -14.64 2.13
N HIS A 51 2.88 -13.83 1.11
CA HIS A 51 3.59 -14.06 -0.15
C HIS A 51 5.03 -13.58 -0.09
N GLU A 52 5.95 -14.52 0.00
CA GLU A 52 7.33 -14.33 0.36
C GLU A 52 8.18 -13.66 -0.72
N VAL A 53 7.87 -13.84 -2.00
CA VAL A 53 8.71 -13.38 -3.12
C VAL A 53 8.02 -12.31 -3.98
N ASN A 54 6.78 -11.92 -3.69
CA ASN A 54 6.02 -10.99 -4.52
C ASN A 54 6.42 -9.54 -4.27
N ILE A 55 7.06 -8.93 -5.28
CA ILE A 55 7.50 -7.52 -5.25
C ILE A 55 6.32 -6.57 -4.96
N GLY A 56 5.16 -6.83 -5.59
CA GLY A 56 3.96 -6.02 -5.39
C GLY A 56 3.47 -6.03 -3.95
N THR A 57 3.44 -7.21 -3.31
CA THR A 57 3.06 -7.34 -1.90
C THR A 57 4.03 -6.60 -0.99
N ASN A 58 5.33 -6.61 -1.28
CA ASN A 58 6.33 -5.87 -0.49
C ASN A 58 6.18 -4.35 -0.65
N LEU A 59 5.96 -3.87 -1.87
CA LEU A 59 5.70 -2.45 -2.12
C LEU A 59 4.37 -1.99 -1.53
N LEU A 60 3.37 -2.85 -1.46
CA LEU A 60 2.11 -2.59 -0.76
C LEU A 60 2.33 -2.43 0.75
N LYS A 61 3.11 -3.32 1.38
CA LYS A 61 3.47 -3.23 2.80
C LYS A 61 4.27 -1.95 3.08
N TYR A 62 5.20 -1.61 2.20
CA TYR A 62 5.93 -0.34 2.26
C TYR A 62 4.98 0.86 2.22
N ALA A 63 4.08 0.91 1.24
CA ALA A 63 3.16 2.02 1.03
C ALA A 63 2.22 2.24 2.23
N ILE A 64 1.63 1.17 2.77
CA ILE A 64 0.76 1.29 3.95
C ILE A 64 1.54 1.73 5.18
N SER A 65 2.78 1.27 5.35
CA SER A 65 3.64 1.71 6.46
C SER A 65 3.94 3.20 6.39
N ILE A 66 4.31 3.70 5.20
CA ILE A 66 4.53 5.14 4.98
C ILE A 66 3.26 5.92 5.30
N LYS A 67 2.10 5.49 4.78
CA LYS A 67 0.84 6.19 5.02
C LYS A 67 0.47 6.23 6.51
N LEU A 68 0.63 5.14 7.24
CA LEU A 68 0.37 5.11 8.69
C LEU A 68 1.34 6.01 9.49
N LYS A 69 2.61 6.07 9.09
CA LYS A 69 3.59 7.02 9.67
C LYS A 69 3.21 8.47 9.40
N GLU A 70 2.77 8.82 8.17
CA GLU A 70 2.26 10.16 7.84
C GLU A 70 1.03 10.54 8.69
N LEU A 71 0.26 9.56 9.15
CA LEU A 71 -0.88 9.75 10.06
C LEU A 71 -0.50 9.80 11.54
N GLY A 72 0.80 9.74 11.88
CA GLY A 72 1.32 9.87 13.26
C GLY A 72 1.33 8.55 14.05
N TYR A 73 1.26 7.39 13.38
CA TYR A 73 1.26 6.09 14.01
C TYR A 73 2.57 5.32 13.76
N ILE A 74 2.86 4.33 14.61
CA ILE A 74 3.99 3.42 14.41
C ILE A 74 3.46 2.08 13.90
N PRO A 75 3.60 1.77 12.59
CA PRO A 75 3.15 0.50 12.02
C PRO A 75 4.17 -0.60 12.29
N TYR A 76 3.72 -1.72 12.83
CA TYR A 76 4.48 -2.96 12.96
C TYR A 76 3.94 -3.98 11.96
N MET A 77 4.76 -4.40 11.01
CA MET A 77 4.41 -5.48 10.08
C MET A 77 4.52 -6.81 10.81
N ILE A 78 3.38 -7.45 11.05
CA ILE A 78 3.30 -8.73 11.77
C ILE A 78 3.25 -9.87 10.76
N GLY A 79 4.13 -10.85 10.93
CA GLY A 79 4.17 -12.06 10.12
C GLY A 79 4.58 -13.28 10.88
N THR A 80 4.16 -14.45 10.41
CA THR A 80 4.62 -15.74 10.89
C THR A 80 5.34 -16.45 9.75
N HIS A 81 6.47 -17.10 10.02
CA HIS A 81 7.26 -17.87 9.03
C HIS A 81 7.67 -17.07 7.77
N TRP A 82 8.04 -15.80 7.94
CA TRP A 82 8.57 -15.01 6.83
C TRP A 82 10.02 -15.43 6.53
N ASN A 83 10.38 -15.43 5.25
CA ASN A 83 11.77 -15.65 4.88
C ASN A 83 12.63 -14.38 5.05
N ASN A 84 13.94 -14.56 5.18
CA ASN A 84 14.89 -13.47 5.48
C ASN A 84 14.93 -12.36 4.41
N TYR A 85 14.60 -12.66 3.14
CA TYR A 85 14.70 -11.70 2.04
C TYR A 85 13.66 -10.56 2.15
N ASN A 86 12.40 -10.92 2.40
CA ASN A 86 11.31 -9.94 2.54
C ASN A 86 11.45 -9.10 3.80
N ILE A 87 11.96 -9.71 4.86
CA ILE A 87 12.25 -9.05 6.13
C ILE A 87 13.26 -7.93 5.91
N THR A 88 14.32 -8.18 5.17
CA THR A 88 15.42 -7.22 4.96
C THR A 88 14.90 -5.94 4.29
N PHE A 89 14.14 -6.04 3.19
CA PHE A 89 13.61 -4.85 2.53
C PHE A 89 12.62 -4.06 3.40
N ILE A 90 11.63 -4.75 3.98
CA ILE A 90 10.62 -4.08 4.80
C ILE A 90 11.28 -3.50 6.04
N ASN A 91 12.22 -4.20 6.65
CA ASN A 91 12.95 -3.71 7.82
C ASN A 91 13.82 -2.49 7.49
N GLN A 92 14.54 -2.51 6.38
CA GLN A 92 15.34 -1.36 5.91
C GLN A 92 14.48 -0.13 5.62
N THR A 93 13.26 -0.31 5.11
CA THR A 93 12.37 0.80 4.72
C THR A 93 11.42 1.24 5.82
N THR A 94 11.01 0.34 6.71
CA THR A 94 10.03 0.63 7.77
C THR A 94 10.61 0.55 9.18
N ASN A 95 11.73 -0.15 9.36
CA ASN A 95 12.42 -0.43 10.64
C ASN A 95 11.55 -1.17 11.69
N LEU A 96 10.42 -1.77 11.30
CA LEU A 96 9.43 -2.29 12.24
C LEU A 96 8.78 -3.57 11.72
N VAL A 97 9.57 -4.64 11.62
CA VAL A 97 9.04 -5.99 11.33
C VAL A 97 9.14 -6.84 12.58
N ILE A 98 8.01 -7.41 12.97
CA ILE A 98 7.95 -8.39 14.07
C ILE A 98 7.56 -9.74 13.49
N ILE A 99 8.40 -10.73 13.76
CA ILE A 99 8.16 -12.11 13.35
C ILE A 99 7.87 -12.92 14.59
N HIS A 100 6.79 -13.68 14.50
CA HIS A 100 6.41 -14.64 15.52
C HIS A 100 6.47 -16.05 14.92
N ASN A 101 6.75 -17.06 15.75
CA ASN A 101 6.63 -18.45 15.32
C ASN A 101 5.16 -18.80 15.04
N ASN A 102 4.24 -18.22 15.79
CA ASN A 102 2.80 -18.34 15.57
C ASN A 102 2.04 -17.08 16.07
N PHE A 103 0.79 -16.95 15.68
CA PHE A 103 -0.05 -15.80 16.08
C PHE A 103 -0.38 -15.77 17.58
N SER A 104 -0.28 -16.88 18.31
CA SER A 104 -0.54 -16.95 19.75
C SER A 104 0.53 -16.24 20.60
N GLU A 105 1.69 -15.93 20.02
CA GLU A 105 2.76 -15.19 20.69
C GLU A 105 2.46 -13.68 20.77
N ILE A 106 1.55 -13.17 19.94
CA ILE A 106 1.15 -11.76 19.94
C ILE A 106 0.29 -11.49 21.17
N LYS A 107 0.65 -10.45 21.94
CA LYS A 107 -0.06 -10.07 23.17
C LYS A 107 -0.99 -8.88 22.91
N LYS A 108 -2.08 -8.82 23.68
CA LYS A 108 -3.09 -7.76 23.59
C LYS A 108 -2.49 -6.35 23.71
N ASP A 109 -1.52 -6.17 24.59
CA ASP A 109 -0.96 -4.86 24.92
C ASP A 109 0.23 -4.45 24.00
N ASP A 110 0.60 -5.32 23.05
CA ASP A 110 1.66 -5.00 22.07
C ASP A 110 1.22 -3.86 21.14
N TYR A 111 -0.09 -3.75 20.88
CA TYR A 111 -0.65 -2.81 19.89
C TYR A 111 -1.90 -2.10 20.42
N ASN A 112 -2.11 -0.86 19.95
CA ASN A 112 -3.34 -0.10 20.21
C ASN A 112 -4.45 -0.47 19.22
N VAL A 113 -4.08 -0.89 18.02
CA VAL A 113 -4.99 -1.24 16.93
C VAL A 113 -4.40 -2.42 16.14
N LEU A 114 -5.23 -3.33 15.67
CA LEU A 114 -4.86 -4.35 14.68
C LEU A 114 -5.54 -4.06 13.34
N MET A 115 -4.78 -4.15 12.28
CA MET A 115 -5.22 -3.92 10.91
C MET A 115 -4.90 -5.12 10.04
N VAL A 116 -5.90 -5.68 9.37
CA VAL A 116 -5.69 -6.58 8.24
C VAL A 116 -5.45 -5.71 7.01
N SER A 117 -4.27 -5.84 6.42
CA SER A 117 -3.86 -5.04 5.27
C SER A 117 -4.44 -5.59 3.97
N SER A 118 -4.24 -4.85 2.90
CA SER A 118 -4.68 -5.17 1.54
C SER A 118 -3.98 -6.41 0.97
N ASP A 119 -4.27 -6.71 -0.28
CA ASP A 119 -3.93 -7.87 -1.08
C ASP A 119 -4.93 -9.02 -0.89
N GLN A 120 -4.60 -10.22 -1.36
CA GLN A 120 -5.47 -11.40 -1.31
C GLN A 120 -5.58 -11.97 0.12
N THR A 121 -5.73 -11.12 1.12
CA THR A 121 -5.81 -11.50 2.53
C THR A 121 -7.03 -12.37 2.85
N TRP A 122 -8.09 -12.25 2.07
CA TRP A 122 -9.31 -13.06 2.23
C TRP A 122 -9.36 -14.27 1.29
N ARG A 123 -8.24 -14.59 0.64
CA ARG A 123 -8.07 -15.87 -0.05
C ARG A 123 -7.54 -16.92 0.91
N LYS A 124 -8.27 -18.04 1.04
CA LYS A 124 -7.86 -19.14 1.92
C LYS A 124 -6.70 -19.90 1.28
N PHE A 125 -5.52 -19.80 1.87
CA PHE A 125 -4.31 -20.47 1.39
C PHE A 125 -3.90 -21.62 2.30
N ASP A 126 -4.06 -21.48 3.63
CA ASP A 126 -3.57 -22.43 4.61
C ASP A 126 -4.41 -22.47 5.91
N LYS A 127 -3.97 -23.28 6.89
CA LYS A 127 -4.63 -23.45 8.18
C LYS A 127 -4.66 -22.18 9.06
N HIS A 128 -3.80 -21.22 8.80
CA HIS A 128 -3.74 -19.93 9.55
C HIS A 128 -4.67 -18.87 8.96
N PHE A 129 -5.52 -19.24 8.02
CA PHE A 129 -6.44 -18.32 7.33
C PHE A 129 -7.23 -17.44 8.29
N TYR A 130 -7.83 -18.01 9.33
CA TYR A 130 -8.62 -17.22 10.27
C TYR A 130 -7.78 -16.25 11.11
N ASP A 131 -6.52 -16.58 11.37
CA ASP A 131 -5.63 -15.74 12.17
C ASP A 131 -5.22 -14.50 11.36
N TYR A 132 -4.75 -14.64 10.12
CA TYR A 132 -4.33 -13.49 9.33
C TYR A 132 -5.48 -12.75 8.64
N ALA A 133 -6.55 -13.43 8.22
CA ALA A 133 -7.66 -12.81 7.49
C ALA A 133 -8.70 -12.16 8.41
N PHE A 134 -8.93 -12.73 9.59
CA PHE A 134 -10.01 -12.34 10.50
C PHE A 134 -9.56 -12.14 11.95
N LEU A 135 -8.25 -12.14 12.22
CA LEU A 135 -7.64 -11.89 13.55
C LEU A 135 -8.23 -12.80 14.65
N LYS A 136 -8.39 -14.10 14.36
CA LYS A 136 -8.98 -15.06 15.28
C LYS A 136 -8.23 -15.12 16.62
N PHE A 137 -6.89 -15.01 16.59
CA PHE A 137 -6.06 -14.96 17.81
C PHE A 137 -6.42 -13.80 18.74
N ALA A 138 -6.96 -12.71 18.20
CA ALA A 138 -7.34 -11.51 18.92
C ALA A 138 -8.87 -11.36 19.09
N GLN A 139 -9.67 -12.42 18.86
CA GLN A 139 -11.14 -12.33 18.85
C GLN A 139 -11.74 -11.76 20.15
N ASN A 140 -11.14 -12.04 21.30
CA ASN A 140 -11.60 -11.59 22.61
C ASN A 140 -10.90 -10.32 23.13
N TRP A 141 -10.08 -9.67 22.29
CA TRP A 141 -9.37 -8.47 22.70
C TRP A 141 -10.23 -7.22 22.51
N ASN A 142 -10.32 -6.39 23.53
CA ASN A 142 -11.00 -5.10 23.46
C ASN A 142 -10.07 -4.03 22.92
N ILE A 143 -9.67 -4.18 21.63
CA ILE A 143 -8.92 -3.22 20.85
C ILE A 143 -9.59 -3.04 19.49
N LYS A 144 -9.38 -1.90 18.84
CA LYS A 144 -9.91 -1.68 17.49
C LYS A 144 -9.27 -2.65 16.49
N LYS A 145 -10.11 -3.20 15.64
CA LYS A 145 -9.74 -4.10 14.54
C LYS A 145 -10.42 -3.64 13.28
N PHE A 146 -9.69 -3.50 12.18
CA PHE A 146 -10.29 -3.17 10.90
C PHE A 146 -9.56 -3.83 9.73
N VAL A 147 -10.25 -3.90 8.59
CA VAL A 147 -9.72 -4.44 7.33
C VAL A 147 -9.57 -3.31 6.34
N TYR A 148 -8.38 -3.15 5.77
CA TYR A 148 -8.12 -2.18 4.73
C TYR A 148 -7.84 -2.86 3.39
N GLY A 149 -8.77 -2.72 2.44
CA GLY A 149 -8.57 -3.09 1.05
C GLY A 149 -8.33 -4.58 0.81
N ALA A 150 -8.96 -5.46 1.59
CA ALA A 150 -8.84 -6.89 1.37
C ALA A 150 -9.34 -7.29 -0.03
N SER A 151 -8.80 -8.38 -0.56
CA SER A 151 -9.24 -9.01 -1.81
C SER A 151 -9.48 -10.49 -1.56
N LEU A 152 -10.53 -11.03 -2.18
CA LEU A 152 -10.79 -12.48 -2.20
C LEU A 152 -9.84 -13.22 -3.14
N GLY A 153 -9.30 -12.51 -4.15
CA GLY A 153 -8.36 -13.11 -5.11
C GLY A 153 -8.99 -14.11 -6.08
N PHE A 154 -10.32 -14.17 -6.15
CA PHE A 154 -11.11 -15.00 -7.06
C PHE A 154 -12.43 -14.32 -7.41
N ASP A 155 -13.06 -14.76 -8.50
CA ASP A 155 -14.31 -14.19 -9.02
C ASP A 155 -15.54 -14.96 -8.52
N ASP A 156 -15.35 -16.19 -8.01
CA ASP A 156 -16.39 -17.04 -7.42
C ASP A 156 -16.13 -17.29 -5.95
N TRP A 157 -17.18 -17.57 -5.17
CA TRP A 157 -17.05 -17.91 -3.76
C TRP A 157 -16.37 -19.26 -3.56
N LYS A 158 -15.33 -19.32 -2.74
CA LYS A 158 -14.49 -20.51 -2.50
C LYS A 158 -14.44 -20.94 -1.04
N LEU A 159 -15.09 -20.22 -0.14
CA LEU A 159 -15.17 -20.60 1.27
C LEU A 159 -16.32 -21.58 1.48
N SER A 160 -16.18 -22.52 2.43
CA SER A 160 -17.25 -23.42 2.85
C SER A 160 -18.29 -22.67 3.71
N TYR A 161 -19.41 -23.32 3.97
CA TYR A 161 -20.44 -22.77 4.86
C TYR A 161 -19.88 -22.54 6.28
N GLU A 162 -19.07 -23.46 6.80
CA GLU A 162 -18.42 -23.34 8.12
C GLU A 162 -17.43 -22.18 8.13
N ASP A 163 -16.68 -21.99 7.03
CA ASP A 163 -15.79 -20.85 6.86
C ASP A 163 -16.59 -19.54 6.91
N ASP A 164 -17.73 -19.45 6.23
CA ASP A 164 -18.61 -18.27 6.22
C ASP A 164 -19.11 -17.95 7.64
N GLN A 165 -19.62 -18.94 8.37
CA GLN A 165 -20.14 -18.72 9.72
C GLN A 165 -19.02 -18.27 10.68
N THR A 166 -17.83 -18.87 10.57
CA THR A 166 -16.67 -18.48 11.36
C THR A 166 -16.23 -17.05 11.05
N ALA A 167 -16.11 -16.70 9.78
CA ALA A 167 -15.75 -15.37 9.35
C ALA A 167 -16.78 -14.31 9.81
N LYS A 168 -18.08 -14.58 9.64
CA LYS A 168 -19.16 -13.69 10.13
C LYS A 168 -19.06 -13.42 11.62
N LYS A 169 -18.80 -14.47 12.43
CA LYS A 169 -18.65 -14.31 13.88
C LYS A 169 -17.47 -13.42 14.24
N LEU A 170 -16.33 -13.61 13.59
CA LEU A 170 -15.12 -12.83 13.85
C LEU A 170 -15.26 -11.37 13.37
N LEU A 171 -15.88 -11.14 12.22
CA LEU A 171 -16.05 -9.81 11.62
C LEU A 171 -16.98 -8.89 12.42
N LYS A 172 -17.85 -9.43 13.30
CA LYS A 172 -18.69 -8.63 14.22
C LYS A 172 -17.86 -7.72 15.13
N ASN A 173 -16.61 -8.08 15.41
CA ASN A 173 -15.71 -7.32 16.28
C ASN A 173 -14.84 -6.31 15.54
N PHE A 174 -15.05 -6.11 14.22
CA PHE A 174 -14.29 -5.16 13.43
C PHE A 174 -15.02 -3.81 13.37
N THR A 175 -14.27 -2.72 13.50
CA THR A 175 -14.80 -1.35 13.46
C THR A 175 -15.02 -0.85 12.04
N GLY A 176 -14.33 -1.45 11.06
CA GLY A 176 -14.47 -1.09 9.66
C GLY A 176 -13.95 -2.19 8.73
N ILE A 177 -14.65 -2.35 7.61
CA ILE A 177 -14.31 -3.33 6.60
C ILE A 177 -14.27 -2.64 5.24
N SER A 178 -13.12 -2.73 4.57
CA SER A 178 -12.97 -2.25 3.21
C SER A 178 -12.28 -3.28 2.32
N ILE A 179 -12.61 -3.20 1.06
CA ILE A 179 -12.07 -4.06 0.00
C ILE A 179 -11.58 -3.21 -1.16
N ARG A 180 -10.81 -3.78 -2.09
CA ARG A 180 -10.23 -2.99 -3.18
C ARG A 180 -10.88 -3.18 -4.55
N GLU A 181 -11.77 -4.16 -4.73
CA GLU A 181 -12.45 -4.42 -6.01
C GLU A 181 -13.94 -4.72 -5.88
N GLU A 182 -14.71 -4.32 -6.90
CA GLU A 182 -16.17 -4.45 -6.94
C GLU A 182 -16.65 -5.89 -6.90
N GLY A 183 -15.91 -6.82 -7.53
CA GLY A 183 -16.26 -8.25 -7.50
C GLY A 183 -16.24 -8.81 -6.09
N SER A 184 -15.20 -8.49 -5.30
CA SER A 184 -15.12 -8.88 -3.89
C SER A 184 -16.25 -8.26 -3.05
N LYS A 185 -16.67 -7.00 -3.34
CA LYS A 185 -17.80 -6.35 -2.66
C LYS A 185 -19.06 -7.16 -2.73
N LYS A 186 -19.49 -7.53 -3.94
CA LYS A 186 -20.70 -8.31 -4.17
C LYS A 186 -20.68 -9.67 -3.45
N LEU A 187 -19.54 -10.32 -3.44
CA LEU A 187 -19.38 -11.61 -2.75
C LEU A 187 -19.45 -11.44 -1.22
N VAL A 188 -18.80 -10.42 -0.68
CA VAL A 188 -18.83 -10.11 0.77
C VAL A 188 -20.24 -9.72 1.22
N GLU A 189 -20.96 -8.91 0.46
CA GLU A 189 -22.36 -8.55 0.73
C GLU A 189 -23.26 -9.79 0.75
N LYS A 190 -23.14 -10.65 -0.26
CA LYS A 190 -23.94 -11.86 -0.40
C LYS A 190 -23.66 -12.87 0.72
N HIS A 191 -22.38 -13.14 1.00
CA HIS A 191 -21.98 -14.25 1.89
C HIS A 191 -21.81 -13.83 3.34
N PHE A 192 -21.31 -12.62 3.62
CA PHE A 192 -21.13 -12.14 4.98
C PHE A 192 -22.26 -11.22 5.47
N GLY A 193 -23.09 -10.68 4.56
CA GLY A 193 -24.13 -9.70 4.91
C GLY A 193 -23.57 -8.35 5.35
N ILE A 194 -22.34 -8.02 4.94
CA ILE A 194 -21.63 -6.80 5.29
C ILE A 194 -21.53 -5.89 4.07
N GLN A 195 -21.69 -4.59 4.25
CA GLN A 195 -21.51 -3.56 3.22
C GLN A 195 -20.10 -2.96 3.30
N PRO A 196 -19.09 -3.54 2.63
CA PRO A 196 -17.72 -3.02 2.71
C PRO A 196 -17.57 -1.77 1.85
N ILE A 197 -16.67 -0.88 2.27
CA ILE A 197 -16.29 0.30 1.49
C ILE A 197 -15.20 -0.11 0.48
N ILE A 198 -15.31 0.35 -0.78
CA ILE A 198 -14.23 0.18 -1.76
C ILE A 198 -13.18 1.27 -1.51
N VAL A 199 -11.92 0.85 -1.39
CA VAL A 199 -10.77 1.74 -1.20
C VAL A 199 -9.69 1.45 -2.24
N LEU A 200 -8.78 2.40 -2.45
CA LEU A 200 -7.64 2.22 -3.32
C LEU A 200 -6.63 1.23 -2.74
N ASP A 201 -5.91 0.54 -3.63
CA ASP A 201 -4.73 -0.22 -3.25
C ASP A 201 -3.75 0.70 -2.48
N PRO A 202 -3.12 0.26 -1.38
CA PRO A 202 -2.19 1.08 -0.60
C PRO A 202 -1.09 1.73 -1.41
N THR A 203 -0.63 1.08 -2.49
CA THR A 203 0.42 1.63 -3.35
C THR A 203 0.01 2.92 -4.05
N LEU A 204 -1.28 3.17 -4.21
CA LEU A 204 -1.83 4.41 -4.75
C LEU A 204 -1.99 5.53 -3.70
N LEU A 205 -1.86 5.24 -2.40
CA LEU A 205 -2.09 6.22 -1.33
C LEU A 205 -0.93 7.18 -1.09
N ILE A 206 0.29 6.75 -1.37
CA ILE A 206 1.50 7.55 -1.19
C ILE A 206 1.91 8.26 -2.48
N ASP A 207 2.73 9.29 -2.34
CA ASP A 207 3.29 9.98 -3.49
C ASP A 207 4.35 9.10 -4.20
N LYS A 208 4.42 9.19 -5.54
CA LYS A 208 5.41 8.46 -6.34
C LYS A 208 6.85 8.75 -5.94
N LYS A 209 7.12 9.91 -5.30
CA LYS A 209 8.44 10.27 -4.80
C LYS A 209 9.02 9.23 -3.85
N TYR A 210 8.18 8.62 -2.99
CA TYR A 210 8.64 7.58 -2.07
C TYR A 210 9.21 6.35 -2.80
N TYR A 211 8.67 6.02 -3.96
CA TYR A 211 9.20 4.94 -4.80
C TYR A 211 10.46 5.37 -5.55
N LEU A 212 10.52 6.64 -6.00
CA LEU A 212 11.71 7.19 -6.65
C LEU A 212 12.88 7.29 -5.66
N ASP A 213 12.63 7.59 -4.40
CA ASP A 213 13.65 7.62 -3.34
C ASP A 213 14.32 6.24 -3.12
N ILE A 214 13.61 5.13 -3.37
CA ILE A 214 14.18 3.78 -3.29
C ILE A 214 15.27 3.57 -4.35
N ILE A 215 15.18 4.24 -5.48
CA ILE A 215 16.06 4.05 -6.64
C ILE A 215 16.95 5.25 -6.96
N LYS A 216 16.96 6.29 -6.13
CA LYS A 216 17.69 7.54 -6.41
C LYS A 216 19.19 7.33 -6.70
N ASP A 217 19.81 6.37 -5.98
CA ASP A 217 21.22 6.03 -6.11
C ASP A 217 21.45 4.69 -6.82
N TYR A 218 20.42 4.16 -7.50
CA TYR A 218 20.50 2.88 -8.19
C TYR A 218 20.72 3.06 -9.69
N HIS A 219 21.75 2.46 -10.25
CA HIS A 219 22.15 2.66 -11.65
C HIS A 219 21.74 1.52 -12.59
N GLY A 220 20.98 0.54 -12.10
CA GLY A 220 20.61 -0.65 -12.86
C GLY A 220 21.78 -1.63 -13.06
N GLN A 221 21.45 -2.87 -13.42
CA GLN A 221 22.44 -3.94 -13.63
C GLN A 221 22.72 -4.18 -15.12
N VAL A 222 21.79 -3.76 -15.98
CA VAL A 222 21.88 -3.95 -17.45
C VAL A 222 21.64 -2.62 -18.12
N ALA A 223 22.58 -2.20 -18.96
CA ALA A 223 22.41 -1.02 -19.79
C ALA A 223 21.40 -1.29 -20.91
N MET A 224 20.44 -0.39 -21.09
CA MET A 224 19.49 -0.42 -22.19
C MET A 224 19.89 0.63 -23.23
N ASN A 225 20.29 0.19 -24.41
CA ASN A 225 20.82 1.06 -25.46
C ASN A 225 19.72 1.69 -26.32
N LYS A 226 18.52 1.12 -26.29
CA LYS A 226 17.34 1.57 -27.05
C LYS A 226 16.14 1.76 -26.15
N LYS A 227 15.06 2.32 -26.70
CA LYS A 227 13.74 2.27 -26.10
C LYS A 227 13.35 0.82 -25.81
N TYR A 228 12.74 0.55 -24.65
CA TYR A 228 12.43 -0.82 -24.29
C TYR A 228 11.07 -0.98 -23.61
N ILE A 229 10.56 -2.21 -23.69
CA ILE A 229 9.37 -2.68 -22.97
C ILE A 229 9.82 -3.37 -21.68
N PHE A 230 9.32 -2.93 -20.55
CA PHE A 230 9.48 -3.65 -19.28
C PHE A 230 8.46 -4.78 -19.19
N ILE A 231 8.93 -5.99 -18.86
CA ILE A 231 8.08 -7.17 -18.72
C ILE A 231 8.13 -7.68 -17.30
N TYR A 232 6.98 -7.72 -16.67
CA TYR A 232 6.80 -8.35 -15.39
C TYR A 232 5.63 -9.35 -15.46
N THR A 233 5.91 -10.64 -15.31
CA THR A 233 4.93 -11.70 -15.43
C THR A 233 5.05 -12.71 -14.28
N LEU A 234 3.89 -13.18 -13.82
CA LEU A 234 3.74 -14.21 -12.78
C LEU A 234 3.50 -15.60 -13.40
N PHE A 235 2.89 -15.66 -14.60
CA PHE A 235 2.46 -16.90 -15.24
C PHE A 235 3.23 -17.25 -16.52
N ASN A 236 3.97 -16.30 -17.09
CA ASN A 236 4.84 -16.50 -18.24
C ASN A 236 4.16 -17.22 -19.42
N SER A 237 2.95 -16.80 -19.81
CA SER A 237 2.18 -17.45 -20.87
C SER A 237 2.83 -17.31 -22.25
N LYS A 238 2.68 -18.34 -23.10
CA LYS A 238 3.15 -18.30 -24.51
C LYS A 238 2.57 -17.09 -25.27
N PHE A 239 1.31 -16.72 -24.96
CA PHE A 239 0.66 -15.59 -25.58
C PHE A 239 1.34 -14.26 -25.18
N LEU A 240 1.67 -14.07 -23.90
CA LEU A 240 2.40 -12.89 -23.43
C LEU A 240 3.77 -12.79 -24.12
N ILE A 241 4.52 -13.85 -24.20
CA ILE A 241 5.83 -13.89 -24.88
C ILE A 241 5.69 -13.51 -26.35
N LYS A 242 4.70 -14.09 -27.06
CA LYS A 242 4.40 -13.74 -28.47
C LYS A 242 4.06 -12.26 -28.60
N THR A 243 3.25 -11.72 -27.70
CA THR A 243 2.87 -10.29 -27.66
C THR A 243 4.08 -9.41 -27.54
N VAL A 244 5.00 -9.70 -26.60
CA VAL A 244 6.26 -8.95 -26.45
C VAL A 244 7.08 -8.96 -27.73
N ARG A 245 7.33 -10.13 -28.30
CA ARG A 245 8.12 -10.25 -29.54
C ARG A 245 7.51 -9.45 -30.71
N THR A 246 6.18 -9.46 -30.83
CA THR A 246 5.47 -8.70 -31.86
C THR A 246 5.58 -7.20 -31.61
N ALA A 247 5.37 -6.74 -30.37
CA ALA A 247 5.52 -5.33 -30.00
C ALA A 247 6.93 -4.80 -30.27
N CYS A 248 7.97 -5.57 -29.89
CA CYS A 248 9.36 -5.20 -30.14
C CYS A 248 9.66 -5.04 -31.65
N LYS A 249 9.09 -5.89 -32.50
CA LYS A 249 9.24 -5.77 -33.97
C LYS A 249 8.51 -4.54 -34.49
N ILE A 250 7.27 -4.27 -34.06
CA ILE A 250 6.46 -3.13 -34.52
C ILE A 250 7.14 -1.80 -34.19
N PHE A 251 7.64 -1.63 -32.97
CA PHE A 251 8.15 -0.35 -32.47
C PHE A 251 9.68 -0.24 -32.51
N ASN A 252 10.38 -1.26 -32.93
CA ASN A 252 11.85 -1.36 -32.86
C ASN A 252 12.38 -1.10 -31.44
N PHE A 253 11.70 -1.71 -30.45
CA PHE A 253 12.07 -1.64 -29.05
C PHE A 253 12.83 -2.90 -28.62
N GLU A 254 13.71 -2.74 -27.63
CA GLU A 254 14.25 -3.85 -26.84
C GLU A 254 13.23 -4.26 -25.78
N TYR A 255 13.55 -5.26 -24.96
CA TYR A 255 12.78 -5.59 -23.78
C TYR A 255 13.68 -5.90 -22.60
N TYR A 256 13.20 -5.55 -21.41
CA TYR A 256 13.78 -5.98 -20.15
C TYR A 256 12.81 -6.91 -19.42
N TYR A 257 13.22 -8.17 -19.25
CA TYR A 257 12.41 -9.19 -18.59
C TYR A 257 12.78 -9.27 -17.12
N PHE A 258 11.90 -8.76 -16.26
CA PHE A 258 12.05 -8.89 -14.81
C PHE A 258 11.56 -10.25 -14.35
N ARG A 259 12.49 -11.10 -13.93
CA ARG A 259 12.19 -12.44 -13.38
C ARG A 259 12.06 -12.38 -11.88
N LEU A 260 10.96 -12.93 -11.38
CA LEU A 260 10.74 -13.09 -9.95
C LEU A 260 11.52 -14.33 -9.46
N ASN A 261 12.53 -14.12 -8.65
CA ASN A 261 13.34 -15.14 -8.00
C ASN A 261 13.84 -14.64 -6.64
N ASN A 262 14.56 -15.47 -5.89
CA ASN A 262 15.04 -15.14 -4.55
C ASN A 262 16.04 -13.97 -4.50
N SER A 263 16.66 -13.61 -5.64
CA SER A 263 17.57 -12.48 -5.77
C SER A 263 16.94 -11.25 -6.42
N SER A 264 15.62 -11.27 -6.69
CA SER A 264 14.92 -10.14 -7.31
C SER A 264 14.87 -8.95 -6.36
N SER A 265 15.41 -7.81 -6.79
CA SER A 265 15.45 -6.59 -5.98
C SER A 265 14.32 -5.64 -6.36
N ILE A 266 13.76 -4.97 -5.37
CA ILE A 266 12.75 -3.93 -5.55
C ILE A 266 13.32 -2.74 -6.31
N GLN A 267 14.58 -2.39 -6.05
CA GLN A 267 15.28 -1.35 -6.79
C GLN A 267 15.35 -1.68 -8.28
N ASN A 268 15.69 -2.93 -8.61
CA ASN A 268 15.77 -3.40 -10.00
C ASN A 268 14.39 -3.32 -10.68
N PHE A 269 13.34 -3.78 -10.01
CA PHE A 269 11.96 -3.70 -10.51
C PHE A 269 11.55 -2.25 -10.80
N LEU A 270 11.68 -1.37 -9.80
CA LEU A 270 11.29 0.03 -9.93
C LEU A 270 12.12 0.77 -10.98
N TYR A 271 13.45 0.58 -10.98
CA TYR A 271 14.36 1.24 -11.92
C TYR A 271 13.99 0.96 -13.37
N TYR A 272 13.85 -0.32 -13.74
CA TYR A 272 13.54 -0.68 -15.11
C TYR A 272 12.11 -0.37 -15.51
N LEU A 273 11.15 -0.42 -14.58
CA LEU A 273 9.78 0.01 -14.86
C LEU A 273 9.73 1.53 -15.09
N VAL A 274 10.36 2.32 -14.21
CA VAL A 274 10.37 3.80 -14.31
C VAL A 274 11.04 4.29 -15.58
N ASN A 275 12.12 3.66 -16.02
CA ASN A 275 12.87 4.05 -17.20
C ASN A 275 12.36 3.40 -18.49
N SER A 276 11.36 2.50 -18.43
CA SER A 276 10.79 1.87 -19.64
C SER A 276 9.96 2.84 -20.47
N ASN A 277 9.79 2.53 -21.75
CA ASN A 277 8.87 3.23 -22.64
C ASN A 277 7.45 2.66 -22.59
N ALA A 278 7.33 1.37 -22.29
CA ALA A 278 6.06 0.69 -22.15
C ALA A 278 6.19 -0.49 -21.18
N VAL A 279 5.06 -1.03 -20.73
CA VAL A 279 4.99 -2.20 -19.83
C VAL A 279 4.06 -3.26 -20.43
N ILE A 280 4.49 -4.51 -20.41
CA ILE A 280 3.62 -5.68 -20.66
C ILE A 280 3.66 -6.56 -19.41
N THR A 281 2.49 -6.84 -18.84
CA THR A 281 2.40 -7.56 -17.57
C THR A 281 1.16 -8.45 -17.50
N ASP A 282 1.18 -9.47 -16.64
CA ASP A 282 0.01 -10.23 -16.18
C ASP A 282 -0.22 -10.03 -14.67
N SER A 283 0.57 -9.14 -14.06
CA SER A 283 0.51 -8.84 -12.63
C SER A 283 -0.39 -7.63 -12.35
N TYR A 284 -1.23 -7.75 -11.32
CA TYR A 284 -2.00 -6.63 -10.81
C TYR A 284 -1.10 -5.45 -10.40
N HIS A 285 -0.04 -5.70 -9.63
CA HIS A 285 0.87 -4.64 -9.21
C HIS A 285 1.74 -4.11 -10.36
N GLY A 286 2.07 -4.94 -11.36
CA GLY A 286 2.69 -4.45 -12.59
C GLY A 286 1.82 -3.39 -13.28
N THR A 287 0.50 -3.62 -13.31
CA THR A 287 -0.49 -2.67 -13.81
C THR A 287 -0.56 -1.40 -12.95
N VAL A 288 -0.69 -1.56 -11.63
CA VAL A 288 -0.80 -0.42 -10.70
C VAL A 288 0.43 0.48 -10.77
N PHE A 289 1.64 -0.08 -10.81
CA PHE A 289 2.87 0.69 -10.94
C PHE A 289 3.00 1.36 -12.31
N SER A 290 2.48 0.75 -13.39
CA SER A 290 2.37 1.43 -14.69
C SER A 290 1.48 2.69 -14.60
N ILE A 291 0.37 2.62 -13.87
CA ILE A 291 -0.52 3.77 -13.60
C ILE A 291 0.20 4.82 -12.74
N ILE A 292 0.84 4.44 -11.63
CA ILE A 292 1.57 5.36 -10.73
C ILE A 292 2.63 6.18 -11.49
N PHE A 293 3.39 5.52 -12.37
CA PHE A 293 4.46 6.15 -13.13
C PHE A 293 4.04 6.65 -14.52
N ASN A 294 2.74 6.61 -14.80
CA ASN A 294 2.16 7.06 -16.08
C ASN A 294 2.83 6.40 -17.29
N LYS A 295 3.08 5.07 -17.21
CA LYS A 295 3.69 4.30 -18.30
C LYS A 295 2.62 3.67 -19.17
N PRO A 296 2.70 3.82 -20.51
CA PRO A 296 1.87 3.04 -21.42
C PRO A 296 2.00 1.56 -21.13
N PHE A 297 0.88 0.83 -21.09
CA PHE A 297 0.92 -0.59 -20.75
C PHE A 297 -0.15 -1.41 -21.47
N ILE A 298 0.10 -2.72 -21.52
CA ILE A 298 -0.90 -3.76 -21.79
C ILE A 298 -0.84 -4.78 -20.65
N THR A 299 -1.98 -5.06 -20.06
CA THR A 299 -2.13 -6.13 -19.06
C THR A 299 -2.83 -7.32 -19.70
N ILE A 300 -2.17 -8.49 -19.68
CA ILE A 300 -2.72 -9.75 -20.19
C ILE A 300 -3.18 -10.59 -19.00
N TYR A 301 -4.47 -10.87 -18.91
CA TYR A 301 -5.02 -11.65 -17.81
C TYR A 301 -5.65 -12.96 -18.28
N HIS A 302 -5.66 -13.97 -17.40
CA HIS A 302 -6.34 -15.23 -17.65
C HIS A 302 -7.77 -15.19 -17.12
N LYS A 303 -8.72 -15.73 -17.90
CA LYS A 303 -10.15 -15.74 -17.59
C LYS A 303 -10.49 -16.25 -16.18
N PHE A 304 -9.71 -17.20 -15.69
CA PHE A 304 -9.95 -17.86 -14.40
C PHE A 304 -9.15 -17.27 -13.22
N ASN A 305 -8.38 -16.20 -13.43
CA ASN A 305 -7.50 -15.61 -12.42
C ASN A 305 -7.95 -14.19 -12.04
N ALA A 306 -8.99 -14.11 -11.19
CA ALA A 306 -9.41 -12.84 -10.58
C ALA A 306 -9.56 -11.69 -11.62
N LYS A 307 -10.28 -11.96 -12.71
CA LYS A 307 -10.62 -11.02 -13.80
C LYS A 307 -11.19 -9.73 -13.24
N GLU A 308 -12.03 -9.81 -12.20
CA GLU A 308 -12.71 -8.67 -11.60
C GLU A 308 -11.75 -7.64 -11.00
N ARG A 309 -10.55 -8.04 -10.54
CA ARG A 309 -9.51 -7.08 -10.10
C ARG A 309 -9.07 -6.16 -11.23
N PHE A 310 -8.85 -6.74 -12.42
CA PHE A 310 -8.42 -6.00 -13.61
C PHE A 310 -9.57 -5.18 -14.18
N ASN A 311 -10.79 -5.71 -14.20
CA ASN A 311 -11.98 -4.99 -14.60
C ASN A 311 -12.21 -3.76 -13.71
N SER A 312 -12.09 -3.91 -12.39
CA SER A 312 -12.29 -2.83 -11.42
C SER A 312 -11.30 -1.68 -11.65
N ILE A 313 -10.00 -1.98 -11.76
CA ILE A 313 -8.99 -0.94 -11.99
C ILE A 313 -9.10 -0.33 -13.40
N GLY A 314 -9.40 -1.14 -14.41
CA GLY A 314 -9.62 -0.67 -15.78
C GLY A 314 -10.83 0.27 -15.90
N LYS A 315 -11.93 -0.04 -15.17
CA LYS A 315 -13.10 0.83 -15.07
C LYS A 315 -12.80 2.11 -14.31
N LEU A 316 -12.11 1.97 -13.15
CA LEU A 316 -11.80 3.09 -12.27
C LEU A 316 -11.01 4.20 -12.97
N PHE A 317 -10.04 3.83 -13.79
CA PHE A 317 -9.16 4.77 -14.50
C PHE A 317 -9.52 4.98 -15.97
N ASN A 318 -10.64 4.41 -16.44
CA ASN A 318 -11.06 4.44 -17.85
C ASN A 318 -9.97 3.92 -18.82
N LEU A 319 -9.40 2.76 -18.48
CA LEU A 319 -8.28 2.13 -19.20
C LEU A 319 -8.63 0.71 -19.69
N LYS A 320 -9.92 0.40 -19.90
CA LYS A 320 -10.39 -0.97 -20.23
C LYS A 320 -9.72 -1.56 -21.44
N GLU A 321 -9.40 -0.75 -22.44
CA GLU A 321 -8.75 -1.15 -23.70
C GLU A 321 -7.33 -1.69 -23.53
N ARG A 322 -6.71 -1.46 -22.36
CA ARG A 322 -5.36 -1.94 -22.01
C ARG A 322 -5.34 -3.30 -21.34
N PHE A 323 -6.54 -3.84 -21.03
CA PHE A 323 -6.69 -5.12 -20.34
C PHE A 323 -7.17 -6.17 -21.33
N ILE A 324 -6.29 -7.09 -21.69
CA ILE A 324 -6.50 -8.08 -22.75
C ILE A 324 -6.64 -9.47 -22.11
N GLU A 325 -7.76 -10.12 -22.36
CA GLU A 325 -7.90 -11.53 -22.01
C GLU A 325 -6.95 -12.38 -22.88
N ASN A 326 -6.29 -13.34 -22.25
CA ASN A 326 -5.34 -14.23 -22.93
C ASN A 326 -5.94 -14.83 -24.22
N ASN A 327 -5.16 -14.83 -25.30
CA ASN A 327 -5.55 -15.24 -26.65
C ASN A 327 -6.55 -14.33 -27.39
N LYS A 328 -6.83 -13.13 -26.90
CA LYS A 328 -7.64 -12.13 -27.61
C LYS A 328 -6.76 -11.19 -28.47
N LYS A 329 -7.40 -10.49 -29.42
CA LYS A 329 -6.72 -9.49 -30.26
C LYS A 329 -6.14 -8.36 -29.42
N ILE A 330 -4.95 -7.91 -29.78
CA ILE A 330 -4.22 -6.84 -29.11
C ILE A 330 -4.18 -5.60 -30.00
N ASP A 331 -4.52 -4.46 -29.41
CA ASP A 331 -4.21 -3.14 -29.96
C ASP A 331 -2.82 -2.70 -29.44
N TYR A 332 -1.79 -2.89 -30.24
CA TYR A 332 -0.42 -2.56 -29.87
C TYR A 332 -0.19 -1.05 -29.71
N GLU A 333 -1.03 -0.18 -30.32
CA GLU A 333 -0.95 1.26 -30.14
C GLU A 333 -1.06 1.68 -28.68
N GLN A 334 -1.70 0.88 -27.83
CA GLN A 334 -1.78 1.13 -26.40
C GLN A 334 -0.39 1.18 -25.71
N LEU A 335 0.65 0.60 -26.31
CA LEU A 335 2.02 0.64 -25.78
C LEU A 335 2.75 1.97 -26.02
N ILE A 336 2.23 2.81 -26.89
CA ILE A 336 2.82 4.13 -27.17
C ILE A 336 1.87 5.28 -26.83
N LYS A 337 0.57 5.02 -26.66
CA LYS A 337 -0.42 6.02 -26.26
C LYS A 337 -0.26 6.39 -24.77
N PRO A 338 -0.13 7.68 -24.41
CA PRO A 338 -0.10 8.12 -23.02
C PRO A 338 -1.34 7.65 -22.23
N LEU A 339 -1.19 7.53 -20.92
CA LEU A 339 -2.35 7.30 -20.04
C LEU A 339 -3.07 8.64 -19.81
N ASN A 340 -4.38 8.63 -19.97
CA ASN A 340 -5.22 9.78 -19.63
C ASN A 340 -5.89 9.53 -18.27
N ILE A 341 -5.13 9.70 -17.18
CA ILE A 341 -5.60 9.47 -15.82
C ILE A 341 -6.35 10.71 -15.32
N ASN A 342 -7.59 10.54 -14.89
CA ASN A 342 -8.33 11.60 -14.19
C ASN A 342 -7.73 11.82 -12.80
N ILE A 343 -6.82 12.79 -12.69
CA ILE A 343 -6.10 13.12 -11.43
C ILE A 343 -7.06 13.61 -10.35
N LYS A 344 -8.11 14.36 -10.72
CA LYS A 344 -9.12 14.82 -9.75
C LYS A 344 -9.81 13.63 -9.08
N LEU A 345 -10.32 12.69 -9.88
CA LEU A 345 -10.93 11.46 -9.37
C LEU A 345 -9.97 10.66 -8.52
N LEU A 346 -8.71 10.49 -8.95
CA LEU A 346 -7.70 9.78 -8.16
C LEU A 346 -7.49 10.43 -6.80
N ASN A 347 -7.43 11.76 -6.72
CA ASN A 347 -7.25 12.47 -5.45
C ASN A 347 -8.48 12.35 -4.53
N GLU A 348 -9.69 12.38 -5.09
CA GLU A 348 -10.93 12.14 -4.34
C GLU A 348 -10.95 10.73 -3.73
N LEU A 349 -10.59 9.71 -4.52
CA LEU A 349 -10.50 8.32 -4.06
C LEU A 349 -9.40 8.10 -3.02
N LYS A 350 -8.25 8.77 -3.18
CA LYS A 350 -7.19 8.79 -2.16
C LYS A 350 -7.70 9.35 -0.84
N LEU A 351 -8.36 10.51 -0.89
CA LEU A 351 -8.91 11.15 0.31
C LEU A 351 -9.95 10.26 1.00
N MET A 352 -10.87 9.66 0.24
CA MET A 352 -11.87 8.73 0.76
C MET A 352 -11.20 7.52 1.45
N SER A 353 -10.18 6.95 0.81
CA SER A 353 -9.44 5.81 1.34
C SER A 353 -8.66 6.16 2.61
N ILE A 354 -8.03 7.34 2.66
CA ILE A 354 -7.32 7.84 3.84
C ILE A 354 -8.31 8.14 4.97
N ASN A 355 -9.47 8.73 4.69
CA ASN A 355 -10.50 8.99 5.68
C ASN A 355 -11.07 7.70 6.29
N PHE A 356 -11.18 6.62 5.50
CA PHE A 356 -11.51 5.31 6.04
C PHE A 356 -10.48 4.85 7.08
N ILE A 357 -9.18 4.97 6.79
CA ILE A 357 -8.13 4.64 7.74
C ILE A 357 -8.25 5.50 9.01
N LYS A 358 -8.36 6.83 8.88
CA LYS A 358 -8.45 7.77 10.01
C LYS A 358 -9.59 7.42 10.96
N ARG A 359 -10.82 7.21 10.43
CA ARG A 359 -12.00 6.86 11.25
C ARG A 359 -11.80 5.60 12.08
N ASN A 360 -11.05 4.62 11.57
CA ASN A 360 -10.76 3.38 12.27
C ASN A 360 -9.56 3.48 13.23
N LEU A 361 -8.75 4.53 13.09
CA LEU A 361 -7.61 4.81 13.97
C LEU A 361 -7.95 5.77 15.12
N GLU A 362 -8.95 6.64 14.96
CA GLU A 362 -9.41 7.54 16.02
C GLU A 362 -9.89 6.71 17.21
N LEU A 363 -9.15 6.79 18.33
CA LEU A 363 -9.43 6.07 19.60
C LEU A 363 -10.25 6.95 20.53
#